data_fa0058843f3896988b6db937843d9cd7
#
_entry.id   fa0058843f3896988b6db937843d9cd7
#
_cell.length_a   1.000
_cell.length_b   1.000
_cell.length_c   1.000
_cell.angle_alpha   90.00
_cell.angle_beta   90.00
_cell.angle_gamma   90.00
#
_symmetry.space_group_name_H-M   'P 1'
#
loop_
_entity.id
_entity.type
_entity.pdbx_description
1 polymer ?
#
loop_
_entity_poly.entity_id
_entity_poly.type
_entity_poly.pdbx_seq_one_letter_code
_entity_poly.pdbx_strand_id
1 'polypeptide(L)'
;NMKRVPFSPDELEIIGTFPKTCSQGFLIDKYNTPITAKENYLLMLKKETPYWLPNGDIITFNPSIIPDNIARYAVVESEPYPDGKDMFGIQWVYVPVADGCMPKAGTALMEDANNWKEVIHFPDIESWDWAGCAERNKEILSQKDAPIFTTHYNGLFERLITFMEFENAALALIDEDQMDAVKDLFSALCDLYIDIIAHEKKYFDITGILFHDDWGSQRAPFFSMATYREMILPYIQRLTKYCHDNGILFELHSCGCSQMLLPAIAETGIDMW
;
A
#
# COMPACT_ATOMS: atom_id res chain seq x y z
N ASN A 1 -6.45 -21.66 25.87
CA ASN A 1 -7.89 -21.94 25.67
C ASN A 1 -8.51 -20.78 24.94
N MET A 2 -8.83 -20.97 23.67
CA MET A 2 -9.63 -19.98 22.94
C MET A 2 -10.99 -19.86 23.62
N LYS A 3 -11.39 -18.64 23.93
CA LYS A 3 -12.70 -18.33 24.49
C LYS A 3 -13.74 -18.62 23.41
N ARG A 4 -14.73 -19.45 23.70
CA ARG A 4 -15.81 -19.72 22.74
C ARG A 4 -16.64 -18.43 22.57
N VAL A 5 -16.77 -17.97 21.34
CA VAL A 5 -17.62 -16.83 21.01
C VAL A 5 -19.06 -17.34 20.90
N PRO A 6 -20.04 -16.68 21.52
CA PRO A 6 -21.46 -16.98 21.28
C PRO A 6 -21.80 -16.82 19.80
N PHE A 7 -22.66 -17.71 19.28
CA PHE A 7 -23.15 -17.67 17.91
C PHE A 7 -24.66 -17.92 17.90
N SER A 8 -25.38 -17.11 17.12
CA SER A 8 -26.78 -17.32 16.79
C SER A 8 -26.94 -17.53 15.29
N PRO A 9 -27.82 -18.44 14.82
CA PRO A 9 -28.14 -18.60 13.41
C PRO A 9 -28.61 -17.29 12.74
N ASP A 10 -29.22 -16.37 13.49
CA ASP A 10 -29.68 -15.05 12.98
C ASP A 10 -28.51 -14.18 12.51
N GLU A 11 -27.29 -14.46 12.98
CA GLU A 11 -26.08 -13.77 12.55
C GLU A 11 -25.69 -14.07 11.08
N LEU A 12 -26.28 -15.11 10.48
CA LEU A 12 -26.10 -15.45 9.07
C LEU A 12 -27.12 -14.77 8.15
N GLU A 13 -28.05 -14.00 8.70
CA GLU A 13 -28.99 -13.21 7.91
C GLU A 13 -28.22 -12.09 7.17
N ILE A 14 -28.44 -12.02 5.85
CA ILE A 14 -27.90 -10.93 5.02
C ILE A 14 -28.80 -9.73 5.18
N ILE A 15 -28.28 -8.64 5.74
CA ILE A 15 -29.02 -7.40 6.00
C ILE A 15 -28.69 -6.30 4.97
N GLY A 16 -27.80 -6.56 4.02
CA GLY A 16 -27.41 -5.64 2.97
C GLY A 16 -26.12 -6.05 2.28
N THR A 17 -25.51 -5.12 1.60
CA THR A 17 -24.17 -5.28 0.99
C THR A 17 -23.32 -4.06 1.26
N PHE A 18 -22.00 -4.23 1.32
CA PHE A 18 -21.07 -3.11 1.27
C PHE A 18 -21.02 -2.53 -0.15
N PRO A 19 -20.81 -1.22 -0.31
CA PRO A 19 -20.64 -0.61 -1.62
C PRO A 19 -19.51 -1.28 -2.39
N LYS A 20 -19.73 -1.51 -3.68
CA LYS A 20 -18.69 -2.03 -4.57
C LYS A 20 -17.61 -0.98 -4.74
N THR A 21 -16.36 -1.35 -4.49
CA THR A 21 -15.20 -0.53 -4.84
C THR A 21 -14.62 -1.00 -6.17
N CYS A 22 -13.85 -0.15 -6.83
CA CYS A 22 -13.22 -0.46 -8.11
C CYS A 22 -12.26 -1.67 -8.03
N SER A 23 -11.65 -1.91 -6.88
CA SER A 23 -10.74 -3.03 -6.63
C SER A 23 -11.45 -4.36 -6.30
N GLN A 24 -12.76 -4.32 -6.04
CA GLN A 24 -13.53 -5.50 -5.68
C GLN A 24 -14.37 -5.99 -6.86
N GLY A 25 -14.06 -7.17 -7.37
CA GLY A 25 -14.79 -7.80 -8.48
C GLY A 25 -16.22 -8.27 -8.12
N PHE A 26 -16.57 -8.33 -6.81
CA PHE A 26 -17.85 -8.83 -6.31
C PHE A 26 -18.37 -7.96 -5.17
N LEU A 27 -19.68 -8.05 -4.92
CA LEU A 27 -20.30 -7.43 -3.75
C LEU A 27 -19.99 -8.28 -2.51
N ILE A 28 -19.75 -7.61 -1.38
CA ILE A 28 -19.57 -8.27 -0.08
C ILE A 28 -20.87 -8.15 0.69
N ASP A 29 -21.44 -9.29 1.08
CA ASP A 29 -22.64 -9.34 1.90
C ASP A 29 -22.35 -8.78 3.30
N LYS A 30 -23.35 -8.03 3.81
CA LYS A 30 -23.35 -7.53 5.17
C LYS A 30 -24.30 -8.38 6.00
N TYR A 31 -23.76 -9.01 7.03
CA TYR A 31 -24.47 -9.93 7.89
C TYR A 31 -24.96 -9.26 9.18
N ASN A 32 -26.01 -9.83 9.77
CA ASN A 32 -26.62 -9.38 11.03
C ASN A 32 -25.75 -9.80 12.25
N THR A 33 -24.51 -9.36 12.25
CA THR A 33 -23.54 -9.72 13.30
C THR A 33 -23.66 -8.85 14.55
N PRO A 34 -23.29 -9.34 15.76
CA PRO A 34 -23.45 -8.61 17.01
C PRO A 34 -22.53 -7.40 17.17
N ILE A 35 -21.48 -7.33 16.36
CA ILE A 35 -20.55 -6.19 16.26
C ILE A 35 -20.28 -5.89 14.79
N THR A 36 -19.76 -4.71 14.48
CA THR A 36 -19.39 -4.35 13.12
C THR A 36 -18.18 -5.11 12.62
N ALA A 37 -18.03 -5.22 11.30
CA ALA A 37 -16.83 -5.81 10.68
C ALA A 37 -15.54 -5.08 11.13
N LYS A 38 -15.61 -3.76 11.25
CA LYS A 38 -14.49 -2.94 11.74
C LYS A 38 -14.12 -3.27 13.19
N GLU A 39 -15.09 -3.37 14.09
CA GLU A 39 -14.84 -3.75 15.48
C GLU A 39 -14.24 -5.16 15.56
N ASN A 40 -14.81 -6.12 14.82
CA ASN A 40 -14.30 -7.48 14.77
C ASN A 40 -12.86 -7.57 14.27
N TYR A 41 -12.55 -6.81 13.21
CA TYR A 41 -11.21 -6.71 12.64
C TYR A 41 -10.20 -6.14 13.66
N LEU A 42 -10.58 -5.09 14.39
CA LEU A 42 -9.73 -4.49 15.43
C LEU A 42 -9.51 -5.41 16.62
N LEU A 43 -10.47 -6.30 16.98
CA LEU A 43 -10.25 -7.33 18.00
C LEU A 43 -9.12 -8.28 17.60
N MET A 44 -9.12 -8.74 16.34
CA MET A 44 -8.07 -9.61 15.81
C MET A 44 -6.69 -8.96 15.93
N LEU A 45 -6.54 -7.71 15.54
CA LEU A 45 -5.27 -6.99 15.61
C LEU A 45 -4.78 -6.78 17.05
N LYS A 46 -5.71 -6.60 17.99
CA LYS A 46 -5.39 -6.53 19.43
C LYS A 46 -5.06 -7.90 20.05
N LYS A 47 -5.04 -8.96 19.23
CA LYS A 47 -4.88 -10.35 19.68
C LYS A 47 -5.98 -10.80 20.66
N GLU A 48 -7.14 -10.17 20.58
CA GLU A 48 -8.37 -10.57 21.24
C GLU A 48 -9.12 -11.58 20.37
N THR A 49 -10.09 -12.32 20.94
CA THR A 49 -10.85 -13.30 20.18
C THR A 49 -11.90 -12.59 19.32
N PRO A 50 -11.80 -12.63 17.98
CA PRO A 50 -12.83 -12.07 17.11
C PRO A 50 -14.10 -12.94 17.14
N TYR A 51 -15.24 -12.38 16.78
CA TYR A 51 -16.51 -13.10 16.70
C TYR A 51 -16.54 -14.05 15.50
N TRP A 52 -15.93 -13.63 14.39
CA TRP A 52 -15.67 -14.47 13.21
C TRP A 52 -14.28 -14.18 12.68
N LEU A 53 -13.75 -15.09 11.87
CA LEU A 53 -12.48 -14.86 11.20
C LEU A 53 -12.72 -13.82 10.08
N PRO A 54 -12.12 -12.63 10.14
CA PRO A 54 -12.27 -11.63 9.09
C PRO A 54 -11.81 -12.18 7.74
N ASN A 55 -12.65 -12.05 6.72
CA ASN A 55 -12.36 -12.51 5.37
C ASN A 55 -13.09 -11.63 4.35
N GLY A 56 -12.39 -10.69 3.76
CA GLY A 56 -12.96 -9.78 2.77
C GLY A 56 -13.81 -8.63 3.34
N ASP A 57 -13.83 -8.46 4.65
CA ASP A 57 -14.60 -7.42 5.33
C ASP A 57 -13.94 -6.03 5.25
N ILE A 58 -12.87 -5.89 4.47
CA ILE A 58 -12.13 -4.64 4.26
C ILE A 58 -12.62 -3.97 2.98
N ILE A 59 -12.89 -2.68 3.06
CA ILE A 59 -13.13 -1.85 1.89
C ILE A 59 -11.79 -1.30 1.40
N THR A 60 -11.32 -1.78 0.26
CA THR A 60 -10.15 -1.19 -0.41
C THR A 60 -10.61 -0.03 -1.28
N PHE A 61 -10.14 1.17 -0.95
CA PHE A 61 -10.46 2.39 -1.68
C PHE A 61 -9.19 2.99 -2.30
N ASN A 62 -9.12 2.98 -3.63
CA ASN A 62 -7.98 3.54 -4.38
C ASN A 62 -8.44 4.79 -5.12
N PRO A 63 -8.14 5.99 -4.60
CA PRO A 63 -8.60 7.24 -5.21
C PRO A 63 -7.92 7.49 -6.55
N SER A 64 -8.73 7.86 -7.57
CA SER A 64 -8.24 8.14 -8.94
C SER A 64 -7.36 9.37 -9.06
N ILE A 65 -7.39 10.23 -8.04
CA ILE A 65 -6.54 11.42 -7.99
C ILE A 65 -5.07 11.12 -7.72
N ILE A 66 -4.76 9.89 -7.24
CA ILE A 66 -3.38 9.43 -7.09
C ILE A 66 -2.98 8.71 -8.38
N PRO A 67 -2.07 9.26 -9.19
CA PRO A 67 -1.75 8.72 -10.51
C PRO A 67 -1.25 7.27 -10.50
N ASP A 68 -0.56 6.85 -9.45
CA ASP A 68 -0.06 5.48 -9.29
C ASP A 68 -1.19 4.44 -9.33
N ASN A 69 -2.36 4.77 -8.76
CA ASN A 69 -3.51 3.88 -8.75
C ASN A 69 -4.02 3.56 -10.16
N ILE A 70 -3.91 4.53 -11.07
CA ILE A 70 -4.29 4.37 -12.47
C ILE A 70 -3.15 3.68 -13.25
N ALA A 71 -1.93 4.18 -13.10
CA ALA A 71 -0.79 3.70 -13.87
C ALA A 71 -0.51 2.22 -13.61
N ARG A 72 -0.57 1.77 -12.34
CA ARG A 72 -0.22 0.40 -11.98
C ARG A 72 -1.35 -0.58 -12.16
N TYR A 73 -2.60 -0.23 -11.88
CA TYR A 73 -3.68 -1.21 -11.82
C TYR A 73 -4.94 -0.84 -12.56
N ALA A 74 -5.09 0.34 -13.11
CA ALA A 74 -6.35 0.77 -13.72
C ALA A 74 -7.56 0.58 -12.80
N VAL A 75 -7.39 0.73 -11.52
CA VAL A 75 -8.33 0.28 -10.49
C VAL A 75 -9.58 1.13 -10.46
N VAL A 76 -9.64 2.20 -11.25
CA VAL A 76 -10.58 3.26 -10.94
C VAL A 76 -11.80 3.26 -11.83
N GLU A 77 -11.72 3.02 -13.10
CA GLU A 77 -12.87 3.11 -13.99
C GLU A 77 -12.65 2.38 -15.32
N SER A 78 -13.35 1.30 -15.54
CA SER A 78 -13.74 0.71 -16.84
C SER A 78 -12.70 0.19 -17.83
N GLU A 79 -11.49 0.67 -17.86
CA GLU A 79 -10.45 0.12 -18.74
C GLU A 79 -9.52 -0.80 -17.94
N PRO A 80 -9.43 -2.08 -18.28
CA PRO A 80 -8.71 -3.04 -17.44
C PRO A 80 -7.20 -2.81 -17.33
N TYR A 81 -6.57 -2.08 -18.24
CA TYR A 81 -5.13 -1.82 -18.23
C TYR A 81 -4.78 -0.58 -19.05
N PRO A 82 -5.12 0.63 -18.58
CA PRO A 82 -4.72 1.83 -19.30
C PRO A 82 -3.21 2.02 -19.20
N ASP A 83 -2.59 2.28 -20.32
CA ASP A 83 -1.24 2.83 -20.33
C ASP A 83 -1.29 4.21 -19.70
N GLY A 84 -0.64 4.37 -18.54
CA GLY A 84 -0.66 5.62 -17.79
C GLY A 84 0.71 6.01 -17.28
N LYS A 85 0.82 7.25 -16.85
CA LYS A 85 1.99 7.76 -16.15
C LYS A 85 1.70 7.79 -14.67
N ASP A 86 2.66 7.35 -13.85
CA ASP A 86 2.60 7.49 -12.41
C ASP A 86 2.85 8.94 -11.96
N MET A 87 2.83 9.17 -10.65
CA MET A 87 3.00 10.50 -10.07
C MET A 87 4.37 11.14 -10.33
N PHE A 88 5.35 10.38 -10.78
CA PHE A 88 6.67 10.86 -11.20
C PHE A 88 6.83 10.96 -12.72
N GLY A 89 5.76 10.71 -13.48
CA GLY A 89 5.77 10.75 -14.92
C GLY A 89 6.34 9.53 -15.62
N ILE A 90 6.63 8.45 -14.87
CA ILE A 90 7.07 7.18 -15.45
C ILE A 90 5.93 6.54 -16.22
N GLN A 91 6.22 6.12 -17.45
CA GLN A 91 5.26 5.41 -18.29
C GLN A 91 5.14 3.95 -17.84
N TRP A 92 3.90 3.51 -17.62
CA TRP A 92 3.55 2.13 -17.32
C TRP A 92 2.88 1.48 -18.52
N VAL A 93 3.07 0.17 -18.69
CA VAL A 93 2.48 -0.64 -19.76
C VAL A 93 2.02 -1.98 -19.19
N TYR A 94 0.90 -2.48 -19.69
CA TYR A 94 0.43 -3.81 -19.34
C TYR A 94 1.29 -4.90 -19.97
N VAL A 95 1.74 -5.86 -19.16
CA VAL A 95 2.59 -6.98 -19.59
C VAL A 95 1.81 -8.29 -19.41
N PRO A 96 1.26 -8.91 -20.48
CA PRO A 96 0.38 -10.06 -20.37
C PRO A 96 0.98 -11.27 -19.65
N VAL A 97 2.29 -11.48 -19.78
CA VAL A 97 2.97 -12.63 -19.14
C VAL A 97 3.09 -12.44 -17.62
N ALA A 98 3.07 -11.20 -17.15
CA ALA A 98 3.09 -10.84 -15.71
C ALA A 98 1.67 -10.64 -15.15
N ASP A 99 0.66 -10.60 -16.03
CA ASP A 99 -0.72 -10.23 -15.70
C ASP A 99 -0.81 -8.94 -14.87
N GLY A 100 -0.07 -7.90 -15.28
CA GLY A 100 -0.02 -6.64 -14.57
C GLY A 100 0.74 -5.55 -15.32
N CYS A 101 0.61 -4.32 -14.83
CA CYS A 101 1.35 -3.18 -15.36
C CYS A 101 2.76 -3.12 -14.77
N MET A 102 3.72 -2.77 -15.61
CA MET A 102 5.12 -2.60 -15.26
C MET A 102 5.66 -1.28 -15.84
N PRO A 103 6.69 -0.68 -15.24
CA PRO A 103 7.37 0.44 -15.87
C PRO A 103 7.84 0.05 -17.27
N LYS A 104 7.65 0.95 -18.24
CA LYS A 104 8.10 0.71 -19.61
C LYS A 104 9.62 0.62 -19.64
N ALA A 105 10.16 -0.49 -20.12
CA ALA A 105 11.61 -0.70 -20.21
C ALA A 105 12.28 0.41 -21.03
N GLY A 106 13.47 0.82 -20.61
CA GLY A 106 14.25 1.90 -21.25
C GLY A 106 13.73 3.31 -20.95
N THR A 107 12.92 3.49 -19.92
CA THR A 107 12.41 4.80 -19.48
C THR A 107 12.89 5.18 -18.07
N ALA A 108 13.94 4.54 -17.58
CA ALA A 108 14.60 4.94 -16.34
C ALA A 108 15.00 6.43 -16.38
N LEU A 109 14.85 7.10 -15.24
CA LEU A 109 15.20 8.52 -15.11
C LEU A 109 16.69 8.73 -14.86
N MET A 110 17.35 7.74 -14.25
CA MET A 110 18.77 7.81 -13.87
C MET A 110 19.41 6.43 -13.86
N GLU A 111 20.72 6.38 -14.08
CA GLU A 111 21.55 5.20 -13.89
C GLU A 111 22.33 5.25 -12.57
N ASP A 112 22.59 6.45 -12.04
CA ASP A 112 23.32 6.72 -10.81
C ASP A 112 22.41 7.48 -9.83
N ALA A 113 22.25 6.95 -8.62
CA ALA A 113 21.39 7.52 -7.59
C ALA A 113 21.85 8.92 -7.14
N ASN A 114 23.12 9.28 -7.30
CA ASN A 114 23.61 10.61 -6.95
C ASN A 114 22.94 11.73 -7.76
N ASN A 115 22.36 11.41 -8.90
CA ASN A 115 21.71 12.38 -9.79
C ASN A 115 20.22 12.60 -9.44
N TRP A 116 19.68 11.95 -8.43
CA TRP A 116 18.24 11.94 -8.17
C TRP A 116 17.61 13.33 -8.01
N LYS A 117 18.32 14.27 -7.37
CA LYS A 117 17.82 15.64 -7.15
C LYS A 117 17.66 16.45 -8.45
N GLU A 118 18.38 16.07 -9.49
CA GLU A 118 18.34 16.75 -10.79
C GLU A 118 17.21 16.23 -11.68
N VAL A 119 16.88 14.94 -11.55
CA VAL A 119 16.00 14.24 -12.50
C VAL A 119 14.64 13.84 -11.92
N ILE A 120 14.51 13.69 -10.60
CA ILE A 120 13.25 13.32 -9.96
C ILE A 120 12.49 14.56 -9.52
N HIS A 121 11.29 14.74 -10.07
CA HIS A 121 10.39 15.83 -9.73
C HIS A 121 9.22 15.31 -8.91
N PHE A 122 9.15 15.72 -7.64
CA PHE A 122 8.08 15.34 -6.74
C PHE A 122 6.74 15.99 -7.16
N PRO A 123 5.62 15.28 -7.04
CA PRO A 123 4.31 15.82 -7.39
C PRO A 123 3.87 16.91 -6.42
N ASP A 124 3.14 17.89 -6.93
CA ASP A 124 2.40 18.85 -6.11
C ASP A 124 1.06 18.24 -5.67
N ILE A 125 1.08 17.51 -4.55
CA ILE A 125 -0.10 16.79 -4.04
C ILE A 125 -1.19 17.74 -3.51
N GLU A 126 -0.86 18.98 -3.18
CA GLU A 126 -1.84 19.99 -2.76
C GLU A 126 -2.76 20.40 -3.94
N SER A 127 -2.28 20.23 -5.16
CA SER A 127 -3.07 20.49 -6.37
C SER A 127 -4.09 19.39 -6.70
N TRP A 128 -4.04 18.24 -6.04
CA TRP A 128 -4.98 17.13 -6.28
C TRP A 128 -6.36 17.43 -5.71
N ASP A 129 -7.42 17.04 -6.43
CA ASP A 129 -8.82 17.29 -6.04
C ASP A 129 -9.30 16.37 -4.91
N TRP A 130 -8.67 16.45 -3.73
CA TRP A 130 -8.98 15.65 -2.56
C TRP A 130 -10.44 15.78 -2.13
N ALA A 131 -10.94 16.99 -2.02
CA ALA A 131 -12.31 17.26 -1.58
C ALA A 131 -13.35 16.78 -2.59
N GLY A 132 -13.14 17.02 -3.88
CA GLY A 132 -14.02 16.52 -4.94
C GLY A 132 -13.99 15.00 -5.03
N CYS A 133 -12.83 14.37 -4.84
CA CYS A 133 -12.71 12.92 -4.77
C CYS A 133 -13.53 12.35 -3.60
N ALA A 134 -13.42 12.94 -2.41
CA ALA A 134 -14.20 12.54 -1.24
C ALA A 134 -15.71 12.65 -1.49
N GLU A 135 -16.17 13.76 -2.09
CA GLU A 135 -17.61 13.95 -2.39
C GLU A 135 -18.12 12.95 -3.43
N ARG A 136 -17.35 12.68 -4.49
CA ARG A 136 -17.73 11.68 -5.51
C ARG A 136 -17.83 10.26 -4.95
N ASN A 137 -17.06 9.95 -3.91
CA ASN A 137 -16.99 8.62 -3.29
C ASN A 137 -17.64 8.55 -1.91
N LYS A 138 -18.52 9.51 -1.56
CA LYS A 138 -19.13 9.60 -0.23
C LYS A 138 -19.92 8.35 0.18
N GLU A 139 -20.49 7.62 -0.75
CA GLU A 139 -21.21 6.37 -0.45
C GLU A 139 -20.26 5.32 0.15
N ILE A 140 -19.07 5.16 -0.42
CA ILE A 140 -18.03 4.25 0.07
C ILE A 140 -17.47 4.78 1.39
N LEU A 141 -17.09 6.05 1.43
CA LEU A 141 -16.38 6.66 2.57
C LEU A 141 -17.29 6.86 3.80
N SER A 142 -18.61 6.80 3.63
CA SER A 142 -19.57 6.84 4.73
C SER A 142 -19.73 5.50 5.46
N GLN A 143 -19.17 4.42 4.95
CA GLN A 143 -19.23 3.10 5.58
C GLN A 143 -18.37 3.09 6.84
N LYS A 144 -18.99 3.20 8.02
CA LYS A 144 -18.26 3.23 9.31
C LYS A 144 -18.15 1.86 9.97
N ASP A 145 -18.84 0.87 9.46
CA ASP A 145 -18.92 -0.50 9.97
C ASP A 145 -17.93 -1.48 9.31
N ALA A 146 -17.22 -1.05 8.27
CA ALA A 146 -16.07 -1.77 7.71
C ALA A 146 -14.79 -0.93 7.78
N PRO A 147 -13.61 -1.54 7.94
CA PRO A 147 -12.36 -0.81 7.82
C PRO A 147 -12.11 -0.40 6.36
N ILE A 148 -11.67 0.84 6.15
CA ILE A 148 -11.34 1.39 4.84
C ILE A 148 -9.83 1.51 4.73
N PHE A 149 -9.26 0.86 3.71
CA PHE A 149 -7.83 0.91 3.40
C PHE A 149 -7.60 1.54 2.04
N THR A 150 -6.58 2.37 1.94
CA THR A 150 -6.01 2.83 0.66
C THR A 150 -4.74 2.05 0.35
N THR A 151 -4.39 1.92 -0.93
CA THR A 151 -3.17 1.23 -1.35
C THR A 151 -2.14 2.24 -1.82
N HIS A 152 -0.94 2.15 -1.27
CA HIS A 152 0.24 2.88 -1.72
C HIS A 152 1.06 1.92 -2.60
N TYR A 153 0.86 2.01 -3.90
CA TYR A 153 1.63 1.26 -4.88
C TYR A 153 3.03 1.85 -5.04
N ASN A 154 4.00 0.98 -5.31
CA ASN A 154 5.41 1.34 -5.47
C ASN A 154 6.00 1.97 -4.20
N GLY A 155 6.29 1.12 -3.23
CA GLY A 155 6.97 1.51 -1.99
C GLY A 155 8.38 2.06 -2.23
N LEU A 156 9.32 1.74 -1.38
CA LEU A 156 10.66 2.34 -1.49
C LEU A 156 11.51 1.66 -2.57
N PHE A 157 11.62 0.33 -2.50
CA PHE A 157 12.46 -0.41 -3.45
C PHE A 157 11.81 -0.49 -4.83
N GLU A 158 10.52 -0.77 -4.91
CA GLU A 158 9.81 -0.73 -6.20
C GLU A 158 9.87 0.66 -6.83
N ARG A 159 9.80 1.73 -6.04
CA ARG A 159 9.96 3.08 -6.54
C ARG A 159 11.38 3.32 -7.07
N LEU A 160 12.39 2.84 -6.37
CA LEU A 160 13.77 2.91 -6.87
C LEU A 160 13.93 2.16 -8.21
N ILE A 161 13.30 0.98 -8.33
CA ILE A 161 13.26 0.22 -9.60
C ILE A 161 12.60 1.07 -10.72
N THR A 162 11.54 1.80 -10.43
CA THR A 162 10.92 2.65 -11.47
C THR A 162 11.85 3.76 -11.95
N PHE A 163 12.73 4.25 -11.09
CA PHE A 163 13.68 5.32 -11.42
C PHE A 163 14.94 4.84 -12.11
N MET A 164 15.43 3.61 -11.79
CA MET A 164 16.77 3.14 -12.18
C MET A 164 16.77 1.82 -12.95
N GLU A 165 15.62 1.18 -13.17
CA GLU A 165 15.46 -0.23 -13.51
C GLU A 165 16.01 -1.17 -12.42
N PHE A 166 15.68 -2.46 -12.50
CA PHE A 166 15.92 -3.40 -11.42
C PHE A 166 17.42 -3.59 -11.08
N GLU A 167 18.26 -3.75 -12.09
CA GLU A 167 19.69 -4.04 -11.88
C GLU A 167 20.42 -2.89 -11.19
N ASN A 168 20.25 -1.67 -11.70
CA ASN A 168 20.84 -0.47 -11.11
C ASN A 168 20.28 -0.20 -9.70
N ALA A 169 18.96 -0.36 -9.50
CA ALA A 169 18.33 -0.18 -8.20
C ALA A 169 18.88 -1.17 -7.15
N ALA A 170 19.04 -2.44 -7.53
CA ALA A 170 19.58 -3.45 -6.62
C ALA A 170 21.06 -3.20 -6.28
N LEU A 171 21.87 -2.76 -7.25
CA LEU A 171 23.27 -2.41 -7.05
C LEU A 171 23.43 -1.15 -6.20
N ALA A 172 22.62 -0.12 -6.42
CA ALA A 172 22.66 1.13 -5.65
C ALA A 172 22.41 0.93 -4.14
N LEU A 173 21.71 -0.15 -3.74
CA LEU A 173 21.50 -0.49 -2.31
C LEU A 173 22.79 -0.99 -1.61
N ILE A 174 23.83 -1.38 -2.35
CA ILE A 174 25.06 -1.96 -1.81
C ILE A 174 26.33 -1.28 -2.34
N ASP A 175 26.20 -0.30 -3.21
CA ASP A 175 27.29 0.50 -3.75
C ASP A 175 27.60 1.65 -2.78
N GLU A 176 28.76 1.59 -2.13
CA GLU A 176 29.20 2.58 -1.13
C GLU A 176 29.19 4.02 -1.68
N ASP A 177 29.38 4.21 -2.98
CA ASP A 177 29.35 5.53 -3.63
C ASP A 177 27.91 6.05 -3.85
N GLN A 178 26.89 5.20 -3.79
CA GLN A 178 25.48 5.55 -4.04
C GLN A 178 24.54 5.40 -2.83
N MET A 179 24.90 4.60 -1.83
CA MET A 179 24.03 4.30 -0.68
C MET A 179 23.51 5.55 0.03
N ASP A 180 24.34 6.57 0.22
CA ASP A 180 23.93 7.80 0.90
C ASP A 180 22.91 8.59 0.05
N ALA A 181 23.06 8.59 -1.26
CA ALA A 181 22.08 9.21 -2.16
C ALA A 181 20.75 8.45 -2.16
N VAL A 182 20.76 7.11 -2.12
CA VAL A 182 19.55 6.30 -1.97
C VAL A 182 18.88 6.55 -0.63
N LYS A 183 19.62 6.66 0.47
CA LYS A 183 19.08 7.00 1.80
C LYS A 183 18.41 8.37 1.79
N ASP A 184 19.01 9.36 1.16
CA ASP A 184 18.46 10.70 1.04
C ASP A 184 17.17 10.70 0.19
N LEU A 185 17.16 9.98 -0.94
CA LEU A 185 15.96 9.77 -1.76
C LEU A 185 14.83 9.07 -0.98
N PHE A 186 15.13 7.99 -0.25
CA PHE A 186 14.14 7.28 0.55
C PHE A 186 13.58 8.15 1.67
N SER A 187 14.39 9.03 2.26
CA SER A 187 13.90 10.02 3.22
C SER A 187 12.90 10.98 2.57
N ALA A 188 13.20 11.50 1.39
CA ALA A 188 12.30 12.38 0.65
C ALA A 188 11.00 11.67 0.20
N LEU A 189 11.09 10.40 -0.21
CA LEU A 189 9.92 9.58 -0.52
C LEU A 189 9.03 9.35 0.71
N CYS A 190 9.63 9.13 1.89
CA CYS A 190 8.87 9.02 3.14
C CYS A 190 8.13 10.32 3.47
N ASP A 191 8.74 11.49 3.23
CA ASP A 191 8.04 12.77 3.41
C ASP A 191 6.81 12.84 2.50
N LEU A 192 6.96 12.52 1.22
CA LEU A 192 5.84 12.49 0.28
C LEU A 192 4.73 11.52 0.71
N TYR A 193 5.09 10.28 1.08
CA TYR A 193 4.09 9.29 1.49
C TYR A 193 3.37 9.70 2.78
N ILE A 194 4.07 10.29 3.74
CA ILE A 194 3.46 10.85 4.95
C ILE A 194 2.45 11.94 4.60
N ASP A 195 2.78 12.83 3.68
CA ASP A 195 1.88 13.91 3.26
C ASP A 195 0.65 13.35 2.53
N ILE A 196 0.81 12.34 1.65
CA ILE A 196 -0.32 11.65 1.01
C ILE A 196 -1.21 10.97 2.06
N ILE A 197 -0.62 10.21 3.01
CA ILE A 197 -1.37 9.53 4.08
C ILE A 197 -2.12 10.54 4.95
N ALA A 198 -1.52 11.70 5.23
CA ALA A 198 -2.17 12.79 5.97
C ALA A 198 -3.43 13.30 5.25
N HIS A 199 -3.35 13.48 3.94
CA HIS A 199 -4.48 13.88 3.11
C HIS A 199 -5.56 12.79 3.05
N GLU A 200 -5.19 11.53 2.87
CA GLU A 200 -6.11 10.40 2.90
C GLU A 200 -6.83 10.31 4.24
N LYS A 201 -6.11 10.49 5.36
CA LYS A 201 -6.73 10.53 6.70
C LYS A 201 -7.69 11.70 6.84
N LYS A 202 -7.31 12.87 6.38
CA LYS A 202 -8.11 14.10 6.48
C LYS A 202 -9.40 14.04 5.65
N TYR A 203 -9.31 13.57 4.41
CA TYR A 203 -10.40 13.64 3.44
C TYR A 203 -11.22 12.37 3.35
N PHE A 204 -10.63 11.20 3.61
CA PHE A 204 -11.26 9.90 3.44
C PHE A 204 -11.49 9.17 4.76
N ASP A 205 -10.92 9.64 5.88
CA ASP A 205 -11.01 9.02 7.21
C ASP A 205 -10.64 7.52 7.19
N ILE A 206 -9.55 7.21 6.49
CA ILE A 206 -9.06 5.84 6.35
C ILE A 206 -8.79 5.17 7.70
N THR A 207 -8.99 3.85 7.75
CA THR A 207 -8.64 3.01 8.89
C THR A 207 -7.19 2.55 8.83
N GLY A 208 -6.68 2.32 7.63
CA GLY A 208 -5.33 1.85 7.40
C GLY A 208 -4.87 2.07 5.95
N ILE A 209 -3.62 1.76 5.72
CA ILE A 209 -3.02 1.71 4.38
C ILE A 209 -2.47 0.31 4.11
N LEU A 210 -2.47 -0.08 2.84
CA LEU A 210 -1.69 -1.19 2.33
C LEU A 210 -0.49 -0.61 1.59
N PHE A 211 0.71 -0.81 2.12
CA PHE A 211 1.95 -0.37 1.52
C PHE A 211 2.57 -1.49 0.71
N HIS A 212 2.67 -1.31 -0.60
CA HIS A 212 3.11 -2.33 -1.54
C HIS A 212 4.56 -2.10 -1.92
N ASP A 213 5.44 -3.05 -1.57
CA ASP A 213 6.86 -2.99 -1.88
C ASP A 213 7.45 -4.42 -1.98
N ASP A 214 7.72 -4.88 -3.17
CA ASP A 214 8.16 -6.25 -3.41
C ASP A 214 9.66 -6.41 -3.14
N TRP A 215 10.00 -7.31 -2.20
CA TRP A 215 11.39 -7.52 -1.72
C TRP A 215 11.97 -8.88 -2.08
N GLY A 216 11.25 -9.68 -2.81
CA GLY A 216 11.68 -11.04 -3.12
C GLY A 216 11.32 -11.54 -4.50
N SER A 217 12.20 -12.37 -5.04
CA SER A 217 11.87 -13.24 -6.17
C SER A 217 11.09 -14.47 -5.70
N GLN A 218 10.74 -15.37 -6.62
CA GLN A 218 10.13 -16.65 -6.25
C GLN A 218 11.04 -17.57 -5.40
N ARG A 219 12.36 -17.29 -5.32
CA ARG A 219 13.36 -18.17 -4.71
C ARG A 219 14.09 -17.55 -3.52
N ALA A 220 14.27 -16.24 -3.50
CA ALA A 220 15.06 -15.55 -2.49
C ALA A 220 14.70 -14.06 -2.43
N PRO A 221 14.99 -13.37 -1.32
CA PRO A 221 14.96 -11.91 -1.26
C PRO A 221 15.91 -11.30 -2.29
N PHE A 222 15.63 -10.07 -2.72
CA PHE A 222 16.50 -9.32 -3.65
C PHE A 222 17.76 -8.79 -2.98
N PHE A 223 17.75 -8.67 -1.66
CA PHE A 223 18.85 -8.14 -0.86
C PHE A 223 19.01 -8.92 0.45
N SER A 224 20.17 -8.76 1.09
CA SER A 224 20.49 -9.40 2.35
C SER A 224 19.71 -8.80 3.52
N MET A 225 19.62 -9.53 4.64
CA MET A 225 19.10 -9.02 5.91
C MET A 225 19.83 -7.76 6.38
N ALA A 226 21.16 -7.69 6.16
CA ALA A 226 21.97 -6.54 6.53
C ALA A 226 21.58 -5.32 5.69
N THR A 227 21.48 -5.49 4.37
CA THR A 227 21.04 -4.45 3.44
C THR A 227 19.62 -3.98 3.78
N TYR A 228 18.69 -4.91 4.07
CA TYR A 228 17.34 -4.55 4.49
C TYR A 228 17.34 -3.65 5.73
N ARG A 229 18.08 -4.05 6.77
CA ARG A 229 18.17 -3.27 8.02
C ARG A 229 18.80 -1.90 7.84
N GLU A 230 19.73 -1.77 6.94
CA GLU A 230 20.40 -0.51 6.68
C GLU A 230 19.60 0.41 5.76
N MET A 231 19.06 -0.16 4.66
CA MET A 231 18.55 0.63 3.55
C MET A 231 17.01 0.74 3.53
N ILE A 232 16.25 -0.19 4.13
CA ILE A 232 14.79 -0.22 4.04
C ILE A 232 14.13 -0.02 5.41
N LEU A 233 14.54 -0.80 6.40
CA LEU A 233 13.92 -0.85 7.74
C LEU A 233 13.70 0.54 8.38
N PRO A 234 14.67 1.49 8.40
CA PRO A 234 14.48 2.78 9.08
C PRO A 234 13.34 3.60 8.48
N TYR A 235 13.13 3.48 7.18
CA TYR A 235 12.11 4.22 6.45
C TYR A 235 10.72 3.63 6.65
N ILE A 236 10.61 2.29 6.66
CA ILE A 236 9.34 1.63 7.01
C ILE A 236 8.96 1.94 8.47
N GLN A 237 9.93 1.92 9.40
CA GLN A 237 9.69 2.34 10.78
C GLN A 237 9.18 3.78 10.88
N ARG A 238 9.68 4.68 10.05
CA ARG A 238 9.24 6.07 10.00
C ARG A 238 7.78 6.18 9.54
N LEU A 239 7.41 5.43 8.49
CA LEU A 239 6.04 5.40 7.97
C LEU A 239 5.07 4.76 8.96
N THR A 240 5.43 3.59 9.54
CA THR A 240 4.58 2.92 10.54
C THR A 240 4.38 3.77 11.77
N LYS A 241 5.45 4.42 12.26
CA LYS A 241 5.34 5.34 13.39
C LYS A 241 4.36 6.48 13.11
N TYR A 242 4.45 7.11 11.93
CA TYR A 242 3.52 8.17 11.56
C TYR A 242 2.09 7.66 11.52
N CYS A 243 1.84 6.50 10.93
CA CYS A 243 0.52 5.88 10.87
C CYS A 243 -0.03 5.64 12.29
N HIS A 244 0.76 5.04 13.17
CA HIS A 244 0.34 4.76 14.55
C HIS A 244 0.05 6.03 15.35
N ASP A 245 0.89 7.05 15.23
CA ASP A 245 0.70 8.34 15.90
C ASP A 245 -0.62 9.01 15.46
N ASN A 246 -1.14 8.67 14.28
CA ASN A 246 -2.40 9.20 13.72
C ASN A 246 -3.56 8.18 13.73
N GLY A 247 -3.42 7.06 14.42
CA GLY A 247 -4.45 6.03 14.54
C GLY A 247 -4.78 5.33 13.22
N ILE A 248 -3.78 5.17 12.35
CA ILE A 248 -3.86 4.50 11.05
C ILE A 248 -3.12 3.17 11.16
N LEU A 249 -3.73 2.09 10.66
CA LEU A 249 -3.10 0.77 10.57
C LEU A 249 -2.16 0.71 9.36
N PHE A 250 -1.08 -0.05 9.50
CA PHE A 250 -0.11 -0.26 8.44
C PHE A 250 -0.06 -1.74 8.03
N GLU A 251 -0.57 -2.05 6.86
CA GLU A 251 -0.43 -3.36 6.22
C GLU A 251 0.70 -3.30 5.20
N LEU A 252 1.59 -4.28 5.23
CA LEU A 252 2.65 -4.44 4.23
C LEU A 252 2.27 -5.53 3.24
N HIS A 253 2.36 -5.24 1.94
CA HIS A 253 2.42 -6.26 0.91
C HIS A 253 3.84 -6.38 0.37
N SER A 254 4.33 -7.61 0.29
CA SER A 254 5.55 -7.93 -0.44
C SER A 254 5.41 -9.29 -1.09
N CYS A 255 5.47 -9.32 -2.41
CA CYS A 255 5.54 -10.57 -3.17
C CYS A 255 6.87 -11.29 -2.96
N GLY A 256 6.87 -12.57 -3.32
CA GLY A 256 8.06 -13.37 -3.41
C GLY A 256 8.51 -14.01 -2.09
N CYS A 257 9.71 -14.58 -2.12
CA CYS A 257 10.29 -15.30 -1.00
C CYS A 257 11.00 -14.33 -0.04
N SER A 258 10.21 -13.70 0.86
CA SER A 258 10.73 -12.74 1.86
C SER A 258 10.92 -13.34 3.26
N GLN A 259 10.75 -14.66 3.43
CA GLN A 259 10.79 -15.34 4.73
C GLN A 259 12.08 -15.09 5.52
N MET A 260 13.21 -14.96 4.84
CA MET A 260 14.48 -14.67 5.49
C MET A 260 14.54 -13.25 6.09
N LEU A 261 13.70 -12.34 5.63
CA LEU A 261 13.62 -10.96 6.13
C LEU A 261 12.65 -10.80 7.30
N LEU A 262 11.81 -11.81 7.59
CA LEU A 262 10.78 -11.74 8.64
C LEU A 262 11.26 -11.22 9.99
N PRO A 263 12.44 -11.62 10.52
CA PRO A 263 12.90 -11.07 11.80
C PRO A 263 13.07 -9.54 11.77
N ALA A 264 13.55 -8.98 10.66
CA ALA A 264 13.71 -7.54 10.51
C ALA A 264 12.39 -6.86 10.14
N ILE A 265 11.52 -7.52 9.36
CA ILE A 265 10.16 -7.03 9.08
C ILE A 265 9.38 -6.87 10.39
N ALA A 266 9.50 -7.79 11.33
CA ALA A 266 8.87 -7.69 12.65
C ALA A 266 9.36 -6.48 13.47
N GLU A 267 10.55 -5.95 13.18
CA GLU A 267 11.09 -4.76 13.84
C GLU A 267 10.50 -3.45 13.30
N THR A 268 9.81 -3.49 12.15
CA THR A 268 9.26 -2.29 11.50
C THR A 268 8.05 -1.71 12.22
N GLY A 269 7.35 -2.52 13.02
CA GLY A 269 6.11 -2.11 13.68
C GLY A 269 4.87 -2.24 12.82
N ILE A 270 4.92 -2.91 11.64
CA ILE A 270 3.73 -3.16 10.82
C ILE A 270 2.68 -3.94 11.62
N ASP A 271 1.40 -3.68 11.36
CA ASP A 271 0.28 -4.36 12.01
C ASP A 271 -0.06 -5.68 11.33
N MET A 272 0.15 -5.76 10.03
CA MET A 272 -0.23 -6.90 9.17
C MET A 272 0.76 -7.08 8.01
N TRP A 273 0.83 -8.32 7.52
CA TRP A 273 1.61 -8.68 6.32
C TRP A 273 0.98 -9.86 5.59
#